data_1a043c6fa991469f03ae3a0c0888660a
#
_entry.id   1a043c6fa991469f03ae3a0c0888660a
#
_cell.length_a   1.000
_cell.length_b   1.000
_cell.length_c   1.000
_cell.angle_alpha   90.00
_cell.angle_beta   90.00
_cell.angle_gamma   90.00
#
_symmetry.space_group_name_H-M   'P 1'
#
loop_
_entity.id
_entity.type
_entity.pdbx_description
1 polymer ?
#
loop_
_entity_poly.entity_id
_entity_poly.type
_entity_poly.pdbx_seq_one_letter_code
_entity_poly.pdbx_strand_id
1 'polypeptide(L)'
;MLKTLKENMLLAFLLVFILITSVATADHKPTTEYDGLEWSQIPVICGTTEAVNEYLVHNEFELENLSVGKENASPGGQSVYMVSYFINKERTETMAVITAPSALESCMLFRSFELMFPGLML
;
A
#
# COMPACT_ATOMS: atom_id res chain seq x y z
N MET A 1 -23.35 -54.64 5.62
CA MET A 1 -22.24 -53.86 6.27
C MET A 1 -21.44 -52.99 5.30
N LEU A 2 -21.06 -53.45 4.12
CA LEU A 2 -20.28 -52.63 3.16
C LEU A 2 -21.04 -51.44 2.56
N LYS A 3 -22.35 -51.53 2.43
CA LYS A 3 -23.22 -50.48 1.83
C LYS A 3 -23.33 -49.23 2.72
N THR A 4 -23.49 -49.44 4.01
CA THR A 4 -23.59 -48.39 5.02
C THR A 4 -22.26 -47.64 5.22
N LEU A 5 -21.14 -48.33 5.05
CA LEU A 5 -19.80 -47.69 5.15
C LEU A 5 -19.54 -46.72 3.98
N LYS A 6 -19.98 -47.11 2.74
CA LYS A 6 -19.85 -46.27 1.55
C LYS A 6 -20.74 -45.03 1.61
N GLU A 7 -21.96 -45.17 2.11
CA GLU A 7 -22.90 -44.01 2.26
C GLU A 7 -22.40 -43.01 3.30
N ASN A 8 -21.87 -43.49 4.43
CA ASN A 8 -21.32 -42.63 5.46
C ASN A 8 -20.02 -41.93 5.00
N MET A 9 -19.20 -42.58 4.18
CA MET A 9 -17.98 -41.99 3.65
C MET A 9 -18.30 -40.91 2.60
N LEU A 10 -19.36 -41.12 1.79
CA LEU A 10 -19.81 -40.12 0.81
C LEU A 10 -20.37 -38.89 1.49
N LEU A 11 -21.15 -39.07 2.59
CA LEU A 11 -21.72 -37.97 3.38
C LEU A 11 -20.62 -37.14 4.08
N ALA A 12 -19.58 -37.81 4.59
CA ALA A 12 -18.44 -37.15 5.21
C ALA A 12 -17.63 -36.32 4.19
N PHE A 13 -17.45 -36.85 2.97
CA PHE A 13 -16.79 -36.10 1.90
C PHE A 13 -17.60 -34.88 1.44
N LEU A 14 -18.92 -34.99 1.37
CA LEU A 14 -19.80 -33.88 1.00
C LEU A 14 -19.79 -32.77 2.05
N LEU A 15 -19.77 -33.13 3.34
CA LEU A 15 -19.69 -32.17 4.46
C LEU A 15 -18.34 -31.42 4.47
N VAL A 16 -17.23 -32.10 4.19
CA VAL A 16 -15.90 -31.48 4.11
C VAL A 16 -15.83 -30.54 2.90
N PHE A 17 -16.46 -30.89 1.77
CA PHE A 17 -16.48 -30.03 0.58
C PHE A 17 -17.29 -28.73 0.79
N ILE A 18 -18.38 -28.79 1.57
CA ILE A 18 -19.21 -27.61 1.90
C ILE A 18 -18.47 -26.67 2.86
N LEU A 19 -17.61 -27.21 3.74
CA LEU A 19 -16.81 -26.39 4.67
C LEU A 19 -15.64 -25.63 3.98
N ILE A 20 -15.17 -26.10 2.84
CA ILE A 20 -14.05 -25.47 2.11
C ILE A 20 -14.52 -24.31 1.21
N THR A 21 -15.83 -24.24 0.86
CA THR A 21 -16.36 -23.21 -0.05
C THR A 21 -16.77 -21.91 0.63
N SER A 22 -16.67 -21.81 1.96
CA SER A 22 -16.99 -20.58 2.72
C SER A 22 -15.74 -19.76 3.04
N VAL A 23 -14.78 -19.64 2.12
CA VAL A 23 -13.85 -18.52 2.17
C VAL A 23 -14.61 -17.31 1.63
N ALA A 24 -15.39 -16.68 2.52
CA ALA A 24 -15.87 -15.33 2.26
C ALA A 24 -14.64 -14.44 2.15
N THR A 25 -14.23 -14.13 0.93
CA THR A 25 -13.41 -12.96 0.67
C THR A 25 -14.24 -11.76 1.13
N ALA A 26 -14.00 -11.33 2.36
CA ALA A 26 -14.47 -10.04 2.81
C ALA A 26 -13.75 -9.01 1.94
N ASP A 27 -14.41 -8.61 0.86
CA ASP A 27 -14.03 -7.46 0.05
C ASP A 27 -14.21 -6.23 0.97
N HIS A 28 -13.19 -5.99 1.79
CA HIS A 28 -13.15 -4.81 2.65
C HIS A 28 -12.84 -3.63 1.74
N LYS A 29 -13.87 -3.19 1.02
CA LYS A 29 -13.82 -1.90 0.32
C LYS A 29 -13.83 -0.84 1.41
N PRO A 30 -12.72 -0.18 1.69
CA PRO A 30 -12.70 0.86 2.70
C PRO A 30 -13.68 1.95 2.26
N THR A 31 -14.65 2.25 3.11
CA THR A 31 -15.60 3.34 2.86
C THR A 31 -14.89 4.66 3.09
N THR A 32 -14.93 5.54 2.11
CA THR A 32 -14.50 6.92 2.30
C THR A 32 -15.63 7.70 2.97
N GLU A 33 -15.29 8.57 3.91
CA GLU A 33 -16.25 9.45 4.60
C GLU A 33 -16.77 10.57 3.68
N TYR A 34 -16.15 10.75 2.52
CA TYR A 34 -16.44 11.84 1.61
C TYR A 34 -17.15 11.35 0.35
N ASP A 35 -18.29 11.95 0.03
CA ASP A 35 -19.01 11.71 -1.21
C ASP A 35 -18.15 12.06 -2.43
N GLY A 36 -18.13 11.17 -3.41
CA GLY A 36 -17.40 11.38 -4.66
C GLY A 36 -15.92 11.02 -4.60
N LEU A 37 -15.41 10.49 -3.47
CA LEU A 37 -14.08 9.92 -3.37
C LEU A 37 -14.15 8.39 -3.45
N GLU A 38 -13.29 7.81 -4.28
CA GLU A 38 -13.19 6.37 -4.45
C GLU A 38 -11.75 5.91 -4.24
N TRP A 39 -11.61 4.73 -3.63
CA TRP A 39 -10.31 4.07 -3.54
C TRP A 39 -9.85 3.64 -4.93
N SER A 40 -8.62 3.99 -5.29
CA SER A 40 -7.98 3.62 -6.54
C SER A 40 -6.66 2.90 -6.29
N GLN A 41 -6.17 2.21 -7.31
CA GLN A 41 -4.85 1.59 -7.30
C GLN A 41 -3.93 2.40 -8.21
N ILE A 42 -2.74 2.70 -7.69
CA ILE A 42 -1.67 3.33 -8.48
C ILE A 42 -0.48 2.38 -8.57
N PRO A 43 0.23 2.34 -9.70
CA PRO A 43 1.45 1.56 -9.80
C PRO A 43 2.53 2.15 -8.89
N VAL A 44 3.19 1.29 -8.12
CA VAL A 44 4.30 1.63 -7.24
C VAL A 44 5.46 0.68 -7.48
N ILE A 45 6.68 1.14 -7.22
CA ILE A 45 7.89 0.32 -7.27
C ILE A 45 8.37 0.13 -5.85
N CYS A 46 8.32 -1.10 -5.36
CA CYS A 46 8.73 -1.44 -4.00
C CYS A 46 10.04 -2.22 -3.98
N GLY A 47 10.79 -2.06 -2.91
CA GLY A 47 12.02 -2.79 -2.64
C GLY A 47 12.42 -2.67 -1.18
N THR A 48 13.58 -3.19 -0.84
CA THR A 48 14.14 -2.93 0.48
C THR A 48 14.38 -1.43 0.66
N THR A 49 14.22 -0.93 1.86
CA THR A 49 14.48 0.49 2.16
C THR A 49 15.88 0.90 1.74
N GLU A 50 16.86 0.00 1.88
CA GLU A 50 18.23 0.22 1.44
C GLU A 50 18.32 0.45 -0.09
N ALA A 51 17.70 -0.41 -0.90
CA ALA A 51 17.69 -0.28 -2.35
C ALA A 51 17.00 1.01 -2.81
N VAL A 52 15.91 1.41 -2.15
CA VAL A 52 15.24 2.68 -2.44
C VAL A 52 16.13 3.86 -2.08
N ASN A 53 16.81 3.82 -0.93
CA ASN A 53 17.75 4.85 -0.53
C ASN A 53 18.94 4.98 -1.50
N GLU A 54 19.51 3.86 -1.96
CA GLU A 54 20.57 3.87 -2.97
C GLU A 54 20.10 4.55 -4.27
N TYR A 55 18.87 4.24 -4.71
CA TYR A 55 18.28 4.90 -5.88
C TYR A 55 18.13 6.42 -5.68
N LEU A 56 17.65 6.86 -4.52
CA LEU A 56 17.49 8.28 -4.20
C LEU A 56 18.82 9.01 -4.19
N VAL A 57 19.83 8.45 -3.54
CA VAL A 57 21.18 9.01 -3.50
C VAL A 57 21.81 9.07 -4.90
N HIS A 58 21.69 7.99 -5.68
CA HIS A 58 22.24 7.95 -7.04
C HIS A 58 21.62 9.00 -7.96
N ASN A 59 20.34 9.33 -7.75
CA ASN A 59 19.63 10.35 -8.52
C ASN A 59 19.65 11.74 -7.86
N GLU A 60 20.51 11.96 -6.87
CA GLU A 60 20.71 13.24 -6.17
C GLU A 60 19.43 13.81 -5.54
N PHE A 61 18.55 12.91 -5.02
CA PHE A 61 17.37 13.30 -4.28
C PHE A 61 17.70 13.55 -2.79
N GLU A 62 17.24 14.66 -2.28
CA GLU A 62 17.35 15.05 -0.87
C GLU A 62 15.98 15.07 -0.20
N LEU A 63 15.91 14.70 1.08
CA LEU A 63 14.67 14.70 1.84
C LEU A 63 14.20 16.15 2.08
N GLU A 64 13.01 16.47 1.56
CA GLU A 64 12.39 17.79 1.75
C GLU A 64 11.46 17.79 2.97
N ASN A 65 10.62 16.77 3.11
CA ASN A 65 9.75 16.62 4.27
C ASN A 65 9.38 15.17 4.56
N LEU A 66 8.90 14.95 5.76
CA LEU A 66 8.51 13.66 6.28
C LEU A 66 7.19 13.80 7.04
N SER A 67 6.29 12.85 6.85
CA SER A 67 5.03 12.76 7.57
C SER A 67 4.69 11.32 7.91
N VAL A 68 3.76 11.13 8.82
CA VAL A 68 3.29 9.81 9.25
C VAL A 68 1.87 9.60 8.79
N GLY A 69 1.66 8.57 7.97
CA GLY A 69 0.34 8.11 7.58
C GLY A 69 -0.36 7.43 8.74
N LYS A 70 -1.61 7.79 8.97
CA LYS A 70 -2.45 7.29 10.03
C LYS A 70 -3.58 6.44 9.48
N GLU A 71 -3.96 5.43 10.24
CA GLU A 71 -5.12 4.61 9.95
C GLU A 71 -6.38 5.48 9.83
N ASN A 72 -7.22 5.17 8.85
CA ASN A 72 -8.47 5.89 8.55
C ASN A 72 -8.32 7.40 8.36
N ALA A 73 -7.14 7.87 7.95
CA ALA A 73 -6.85 9.30 7.81
C ALA A 73 -7.22 10.14 9.05
N SER A 74 -7.20 9.53 10.23
CA SER A 74 -7.56 10.17 11.50
C SER A 74 -6.31 10.56 12.30
N PRO A 75 -6.22 11.77 12.85
CA PRO A 75 -5.08 12.20 13.67
C PRO A 75 -4.82 11.28 14.87
N GLY A 76 -5.86 10.66 15.45
CA GLY A 76 -5.78 9.70 16.54
C GLY A 76 -5.51 8.25 16.10
N GLY A 77 -5.49 7.97 14.80
CA GLY A 77 -5.25 6.64 14.26
C GLY A 77 -3.84 6.13 14.54
N GLN A 78 -3.66 4.81 14.46
CA GLN A 78 -2.33 4.20 14.56
C GLN A 78 -1.46 4.63 13.37
N SER A 79 -0.16 4.72 13.60
CA SER A 79 0.81 4.98 12.53
C SER A 79 0.94 3.73 11.67
N VAL A 80 0.63 3.83 10.38
CA VAL A 80 0.63 2.69 9.46
C VAL A 80 1.76 2.73 8.44
N TYR A 81 2.29 3.92 8.16
CA TYR A 81 3.43 4.09 7.26
C TYR A 81 4.03 5.49 7.43
N MET A 82 5.21 5.65 6.91
CA MET A 82 5.90 6.93 6.81
C MET A 82 5.87 7.41 5.36
N VAL A 83 5.52 8.67 5.15
CA VAL A 83 5.54 9.31 3.83
C VAL A 83 6.68 10.30 3.79
N SER A 84 7.56 10.13 2.82
CA SER A 84 8.71 10.99 2.60
C SER A 84 8.61 11.63 1.23
N TYR A 85 8.87 12.92 1.16
CA TYR A 85 8.99 13.65 -0.09
C TYR A 85 10.43 14.10 -0.27
N PHE A 86 10.95 13.78 -1.44
CA PHE A 86 12.31 14.13 -1.84
C PHE A 86 12.26 15.08 -3.01
N ILE A 87 13.26 15.92 -3.10
CA ILE A 87 13.47 16.84 -4.20
C ILE A 87 14.90 16.64 -4.72
N ASN A 88 15.10 16.69 -6.05
CA ASN A 88 16.44 16.61 -6.58
C ASN A 88 17.21 17.92 -6.33
N LYS A 89 18.53 17.84 -6.40
CA LYS A 89 19.43 18.98 -6.13
C LYS A 89 19.14 20.21 -7.00
N GLU A 90 18.72 19.99 -8.23
CA GLU A 90 18.35 21.05 -9.17
C GLU A 90 16.97 21.64 -8.91
N ARG A 91 16.18 21.05 -7.99
CA ARG A 91 14.80 21.44 -7.64
C ARG A 91 13.84 21.42 -8.83
N THR A 92 14.03 20.48 -9.73
CA THR A 92 13.19 20.27 -10.93
C THR A 92 12.31 19.05 -10.83
N GLU A 93 12.65 18.12 -9.93
CA GLU A 93 11.95 16.84 -9.79
C GLU A 93 11.65 16.51 -8.34
N THR A 94 10.56 15.80 -8.13
CA THR A 94 10.20 15.27 -6.81
C THR A 94 9.97 13.77 -6.86
N MET A 95 10.14 13.12 -5.71
CA MET A 95 9.87 11.71 -5.49
C MET A 95 9.08 11.55 -4.20
N ALA A 96 7.95 10.83 -4.25
CA ALA A 96 7.21 10.43 -3.06
C ALA A 96 7.51 8.97 -2.73
N VAL A 97 7.81 8.70 -1.47
CA VAL A 97 8.15 7.36 -0.96
C VAL A 97 7.29 7.03 0.25
N ILE A 98 6.75 5.82 0.29
CA ILE A 98 6.10 5.27 1.48
C ILE A 98 7.01 4.19 2.06
N THR A 99 7.28 4.28 3.36
CA THR A 99 8.05 3.28 4.09
C THR A 99 7.15 2.56 5.09
N ALA A 100 7.20 1.23 5.10
CA ALA A 100 6.49 0.40 6.06
C ALA A 100 6.95 0.68 7.51
N PRO A 101 6.10 0.43 8.52
CA PRO A 101 6.48 0.64 9.93
C PRO A 101 7.70 -0.16 10.38
N SER A 102 7.94 -1.30 9.74
CA SER A 102 9.14 -2.13 9.98
C SER A 102 10.44 -1.47 9.52
N ALA A 103 10.34 -0.43 8.69
CA ALA A 103 11.45 0.20 7.97
C ALA A 103 12.27 -0.75 7.06
N LEU A 104 11.75 -1.96 6.77
CA LEU A 104 12.42 -2.95 5.92
C LEU A 104 12.08 -2.80 4.45
N GLU A 105 10.89 -2.27 4.16
CA GLU A 105 10.35 -2.10 2.82
C GLU A 105 9.95 -0.66 2.57
N SER A 106 10.26 -0.16 1.41
CA SER A 106 9.85 1.15 0.92
C SER A 106 9.33 1.05 -0.50
N CYS A 107 8.33 1.87 -0.81
CA CYS A 107 7.72 1.94 -2.14
C CYS A 107 7.83 3.38 -2.68
N MET A 108 8.41 3.52 -3.85
CA MET A 108 8.38 4.76 -4.61
C MET A 108 7.02 4.86 -5.30
N LEU A 109 6.25 5.90 -4.99
CA LEU A 109 4.92 6.11 -5.55
C LEU A 109 4.99 6.70 -6.94
N PHE A 110 5.73 7.77 -7.10
CA PHE A 110 5.91 8.46 -8.37
C PHE A 110 7.14 9.36 -8.33
N ARG A 111 7.71 9.59 -9.49
CA ARG A 111 8.68 10.62 -9.78
C ARG A 111 8.01 11.67 -10.64
N SER A 112 8.00 12.91 -10.18
CA SER A 112 7.39 14.05 -10.86
C SER A 112 8.46 14.97 -11.43
N PHE A 113 8.17 15.51 -12.58
CA PHE A 113 9.06 16.41 -13.31
C PHE A 113 8.45 17.81 -13.41
N GLU A 114 9.21 18.79 -13.82
CA GLU A 114 8.75 20.17 -14.02
C GLU A 114 8.13 20.76 -12.73
N LEU A 115 8.86 20.63 -11.61
CA LEU A 115 8.41 21.14 -10.34
C LEU A 115 8.17 22.64 -10.41
N MET A 116 6.93 23.05 -10.09
CA MET A 116 6.51 24.44 -10.06
C MET A 116 6.16 24.87 -8.63
N PHE A 117 6.67 25.99 -8.21
CA PHE A 117 6.33 26.57 -6.91
C PHE A 117 5.20 27.60 -7.07
N PRO A 118 4.06 27.47 -6.35
CA PRO A 118 3.03 28.48 -6.35
C PRO A 118 3.61 29.84 -5.92
N GLY A 119 3.41 30.88 -6.73
CA GLY A 119 3.93 32.23 -6.47
C GLY A 119 5.16 32.61 -7.29
N LEU A 120 5.81 31.70 -8.00
CA LEU A 120 6.86 32.00 -8.98
C LEU A 120 6.33 32.17 -10.41
N MET A 121 5.02 32.06 -10.58
CA MET A 121 4.32 32.25 -11.87
C MET A 121 3.77 33.66 -12.04
N LEU A 122 4.42 34.66 -11.49
CA LEU A 122 4.10 36.08 -11.74
C LEU A 122 5.04 36.68 -12.73
#